data_258ad8babd0f5a9d4f319cc72791cc3c
#
_entry.id   258ad8babd0f5a9d4f319cc72791cc3c
#
_cell.length_a   1.000
_cell.length_b   1.000
_cell.length_c   1.000
_cell.angle_alpha   90.00
_cell.angle_beta   90.00
_cell.angle_gamma   90.00
#
_symmetry.space_group_name_H-M   'P 1'
#
loop_
_entity.id
_entity.type
_entity.pdbx_description
1 polymer ?
#
loop_
_entity_poly.entity_id
_entity_poly.type
_entity_poly.pdbx_seq_one_letter_code
_entity_poly.pdbx_strand_id
1 'polypeptide(L)'
;MSRINATVLKKAPVEFRPELQKVRQWINKRKHVDFIDPGQIYREIEGIDLVKLALSLHYLAQNHCLRQIYRVQAPNGTLLEGDYESPAEIPSSVLAKFRRESKVNGSADIVTGFLVEGQVAKKQP
;
A
#
# COMPACT_ATOMS: atom_id res chain seq x y z
N MET A 1 -8.16 15.89 12.08
CA MET A 1 -9.15 14.87 11.74
C MET A 1 -8.44 13.58 11.30
N SER A 2 -8.84 12.49 11.88
CA SER A 2 -8.21 11.20 11.55
C SER A 2 -8.70 10.70 10.21
N ARG A 3 -7.79 10.21 9.38
CA ARG A 3 -8.15 9.57 8.12
C ARG A 3 -8.81 8.22 8.35
N ILE A 4 -8.36 7.51 9.37
CA ILE A 4 -8.93 6.23 9.75
C ILE A 4 -9.48 6.37 11.15
N ASN A 5 -10.79 6.18 11.27
CA ASN A 5 -11.48 6.37 12.54
C ASN A 5 -11.13 5.27 13.53
N ALA A 6 -11.02 5.63 14.81
CA ALA A 6 -10.71 4.67 15.86
C ALA A 6 -11.79 3.59 16.03
N THR A 7 -12.99 3.83 15.53
CA THR A 7 -14.06 2.82 15.62
C THR A 7 -13.70 1.53 14.92
N VAL A 8 -12.79 1.57 13.96
CA VAL A 8 -12.36 0.36 13.26
C VAL A 8 -11.68 -0.62 14.23
N LEU A 9 -11.12 -0.12 15.32
CA LEU A 9 -10.42 -0.97 16.29
C LEU A 9 -11.37 -1.80 17.13
N LYS A 10 -12.61 -1.35 17.30
CA LYS A 10 -13.53 -1.98 18.24
C LYS A 10 -13.90 -3.41 17.85
N LYS A 11 -14.00 -3.68 16.57
CA LYS A 11 -14.37 -5.00 16.07
C LYS A 11 -13.18 -5.82 15.60
N ALA A 12 -11.98 -5.28 15.76
CA ALA A 12 -10.79 -5.97 15.27
C ALA A 12 -10.44 -7.16 16.15
N PRO A 13 -9.93 -8.25 15.55
CA PRO A 13 -9.45 -9.37 16.35
C PRO A 13 -8.35 -8.95 17.30
N VAL A 14 -8.38 -9.49 18.51
CA VAL A 14 -7.41 -9.10 19.54
C VAL A 14 -5.99 -9.52 19.18
N GLU A 15 -5.84 -10.54 18.33
CA GLU A 15 -4.53 -11.06 17.95
C GLU A 15 -3.63 -10.00 17.32
N PHE A 16 -4.20 -9.06 16.58
CA PHE A 16 -3.39 -8.02 15.95
C PHE A 16 -3.91 -6.59 16.24
N ARG A 17 -4.80 -6.45 17.21
CA ARG A 17 -5.34 -5.11 17.53
C ARG A 17 -4.26 -4.10 17.92
N PRO A 18 -3.24 -4.46 18.74
CA PRO A 18 -2.17 -3.51 19.03
C PRO A 18 -1.42 -3.06 17.78
N GLU A 19 -1.15 -3.97 16.87
CA GLU A 19 -0.46 -3.66 15.61
C GLU A 19 -1.35 -2.78 14.73
N LEU A 20 -2.64 -3.10 14.67
CA LEU A 20 -3.60 -2.30 13.92
C LEU A 20 -3.61 -0.86 14.42
N GLN A 21 -3.57 -0.66 15.72
CA GLN A 21 -3.54 0.69 16.29
C GLN A 21 -2.27 1.44 15.87
N LYS A 22 -1.13 0.76 15.89
CA LYS A 22 0.13 1.37 15.46
C LYS A 22 0.10 1.75 13.98
N VAL A 23 -0.44 0.88 13.15
CA VAL A 23 -0.58 1.14 11.71
C VAL A 23 -1.51 2.32 11.48
N ARG A 24 -2.65 2.34 12.17
CA ARG A 24 -3.60 3.44 12.06
C ARG A 24 -2.96 4.78 12.43
N GLN A 25 -2.22 4.81 13.54
CA GLN A 25 -1.54 6.02 13.96
C GLN A 25 -0.48 6.46 12.96
N TRP A 26 0.27 5.50 12.40
CA TRP A 26 1.27 5.78 11.39
C TRP A 26 0.65 6.46 10.17
N ILE A 27 -0.47 5.91 9.70
CA ILE A 27 -1.17 6.46 8.53
C ILE A 27 -1.72 7.85 8.85
N ASN A 28 -2.35 8.01 10.01
CA ASN A 28 -3.01 9.26 10.35
C ASN A 28 -2.03 10.42 10.60
N LYS A 29 -0.80 10.12 10.96
CA LYS A 29 0.23 11.14 11.13
C LYS A 29 0.75 11.70 9.82
N ARG A 30 0.53 11.01 8.71
CA ARG A 30 1.04 11.41 7.42
C ARG A 30 -0.02 12.16 6.65
N LYS A 31 0.27 13.41 6.29
CA LYS A 31 -0.73 14.27 5.66
C LYS A 31 -0.84 14.05 4.16
N HIS A 32 0.23 13.59 3.53
CA HIS A 32 0.29 13.52 2.06
C HIS A 32 0.80 12.17 1.59
N VAL A 33 0.18 11.10 2.10
CA VAL A 33 0.55 9.76 1.66
C VAL A 33 -0.30 9.40 0.45
N ASP A 34 0.37 9.28 -0.70
CA ASP A 34 -0.29 8.84 -1.92
C ASP A 34 -0.30 7.33 -2.06
N PHE A 35 0.69 6.69 -1.49
CA PHE A 35 0.83 5.25 -1.63
C PHE A 35 1.44 4.70 -0.36
N ILE A 36 0.72 3.81 0.30
CA ILE A 36 1.18 3.20 1.53
C ILE A 36 1.91 1.92 1.20
N ASP A 37 3.21 1.93 1.42
CA ASP A 37 4.06 0.76 1.20
C ASP A 37 4.19 -0.02 2.51
N PRO A 38 3.72 -1.27 2.55
CA PRO A 38 3.86 -2.07 3.76
C PRO A 38 5.31 -2.22 4.23
N GLY A 39 6.25 -2.30 3.30
CA GLY A 39 7.66 -2.39 3.64
C GLY A 39 8.16 -1.15 4.38
N GLN A 40 7.66 0.01 4.01
CA GLN A 40 8.01 1.24 4.71
C GLN A 40 7.50 1.23 6.15
N ILE A 41 6.24 0.79 6.33
CA ILE A 41 5.68 0.69 7.68
C ILE A 41 6.51 -0.27 8.53
N TYR A 42 6.88 -1.40 7.96
CA TYR A 42 7.67 -2.41 8.66
C TYR A 42 9.01 -1.85 9.12
N ARG A 43 9.64 -1.03 8.29
CA ARG A 43 10.92 -0.42 8.64
C ARG A 43 10.77 0.69 9.68
N GLU A 44 9.67 1.43 9.64
CA GLU A 44 9.49 2.62 10.49
C GLU A 44 8.86 2.32 11.83
N ILE A 45 8.06 1.29 11.95
CA ILE A 45 7.52 0.89 13.23
C ILE A 45 8.41 -0.21 13.80
N GLU A 46 9.29 0.19 14.70
CA GLU A 46 10.24 -0.72 15.29
C GLU A 46 9.56 -1.88 16.00
N GLY A 47 9.97 -3.10 15.67
CA GLY A 47 9.50 -4.30 16.37
C GLY A 47 8.13 -4.80 15.95
N ILE A 48 7.51 -4.21 14.94
CA ILE A 48 6.20 -4.70 14.52
C ILE A 48 6.34 -6.08 13.85
N ASP A 49 5.41 -6.97 14.18
CA ASP A 49 5.37 -8.30 13.57
C ASP A 49 4.86 -8.19 12.14
N LEU A 50 5.61 -8.76 11.20
CA LEU A 50 5.28 -8.65 9.78
C LEU A 50 3.93 -9.27 9.44
N VAL A 51 3.62 -10.44 10.01
CA VAL A 51 2.34 -11.10 9.77
C VAL A 51 1.19 -10.26 10.31
N LYS A 52 1.35 -9.72 11.50
CA LYS A 52 0.31 -8.89 12.10
C LYS A 52 0.15 -7.56 11.37
N LEU A 53 1.23 -7.03 10.81
CA LEU A 53 1.15 -5.86 9.94
C LEU A 53 0.31 -6.18 8.70
N ALA A 54 0.57 -7.30 8.06
CA ALA A 54 -0.18 -7.72 6.87
C ALA A 54 -1.66 -7.92 7.20
N LEU A 55 -1.95 -8.55 8.33
CA LEU A 55 -3.33 -8.74 8.78
C LEU A 55 -4.01 -7.42 9.06
N SER A 56 -3.30 -6.47 9.64
CA SER A 56 -3.85 -5.14 9.93
C SER A 56 -4.22 -4.40 8.65
N LEU A 57 -3.34 -4.41 7.67
CA LEU A 57 -3.61 -3.74 6.38
C LEU A 57 -4.77 -4.41 5.65
N HIS A 58 -4.81 -5.74 5.66
CA HIS A 58 -5.91 -6.48 5.06
C HIS A 58 -7.24 -6.17 5.74
N TYR A 59 -7.25 -6.10 7.07
CA TYR A 59 -8.43 -5.76 7.83
C TYR A 59 -8.94 -4.36 7.48
N LEU A 60 -8.03 -3.39 7.37
CA LEU A 60 -8.41 -2.03 6.98
C LEU A 60 -8.97 -1.99 5.56
N ALA A 61 -8.42 -2.78 4.67
CA ALA A 61 -8.93 -2.86 3.31
C ALA A 61 -10.33 -3.48 3.27
N GLN A 62 -10.56 -4.53 4.05
CA GLN A 62 -11.87 -5.17 4.13
C GLN A 62 -12.93 -4.25 4.72
N ASN A 63 -12.53 -3.33 5.57
CA ASN A 63 -13.44 -2.37 6.18
C ASN A 63 -13.50 -1.04 5.41
N HIS A 64 -13.03 -1.04 4.18
CA HIS A 64 -13.10 0.12 3.29
C HIS A 64 -12.36 1.35 3.79
N CYS A 65 -11.39 1.15 4.69
CA CYS A 65 -10.52 2.24 5.13
C CYS A 65 -9.37 2.46 4.16
N LEU A 66 -8.92 1.38 3.52
CA LEU A 66 -7.85 1.40 2.54
C LEU A 66 -8.31 0.69 1.27
N ARG A 67 -7.70 1.04 0.17
CA ARG A 67 -7.89 0.34 -1.09
C ARG A 67 -6.56 -0.23 -1.53
N GLN A 68 -6.51 -1.54 -1.72
CA GLN A 68 -5.29 -2.19 -2.20
C GLN A 68 -5.09 -1.89 -3.67
N ILE A 69 -3.88 -1.49 -4.02
CA ILE A 69 -3.52 -1.22 -5.40
C ILE A 69 -2.17 -1.82 -5.73
N TYR A 70 -1.88 -1.87 -7.01
CA TYR A 70 -0.62 -2.36 -7.52
C TYR A 70 0.04 -1.26 -8.35
N ARG A 71 1.35 -1.14 -8.23
CA ARG A 71 2.14 -0.23 -9.03
C ARG A 71 3.32 -0.98 -9.62
N VAL A 72 3.83 -0.47 -10.70
CA VAL A 72 5.01 -1.04 -11.34
C VAL A 72 6.23 -0.28 -10.84
N GLN A 73 7.22 -1.03 -10.37
CA GLN A 73 8.48 -0.47 -9.90
C GLN A 73 9.55 -0.76 -10.93
N ALA A 74 10.25 0.29 -11.35
CA ALA A 74 11.37 0.14 -12.27
C ALA A 74 12.55 -0.52 -11.54
N PRO A 75 13.49 -1.09 -12.28
CA PRO A 75 14.66 -1.73 -11.66
C PRO A 75 15.47 -0.81 -10.75
N ASN A 76 15.41 0.50 -10.99
CA ASN A 76 16.11 1.47 -10.14
C ASN A 76 15.32 1.84 -8.87
N GLY A 77 14.18 1.21 -8.63
CA GLY A 77 13.36 1.48 -7.46
C GLY A 77 12.30 2.55 -7.66
N THR A 78 12.27 3.22 -8.78
CA THR A 78 11.29 4.28 -9.05
C THR A 78 9.92 3.68 -9.32
N LEU A 79 8.89 4.20 -8.65
CA LEU A 79 7.52 3.80 -8.94
C LEU A 79 7.01 4.58 -10.14
N LEU A 80 6.36 3.87 -11.04
CA LEU A 80 5.76 4.48 -12.22
C LEU A 80 4.38 5.00 -11.90
N GLU A 81 3.93 5.95 -12.70
CA GLU A 81 2.56 6.42 -12.61
C GLU A 81 1.60 5.31 -13.00
N GLY A 82 0.46 5.29 -12.36
CA GLY A 82 -0.60 4.34 -12.62
C GLY A 82 -0.87 3.47 -11.41
N ASP A 83 -2.11 3.51 -10.98
CA ASP A 83 -2.60 2.69 -9.89
C ASP A 83 -3.53 1.65 -10.48
N TYR A 84 -3.22 0.38 -10.26
CA TYR A 84 -3.98 -0.72 -10.83
C TYR A 84 -4.62 -1.53 -9.71
N GLU A 85 -5.85 -1.92 -9.88
CA GLU A 85 -6.56 -2.72 -8.88
C GLU A 85 -6.21 -4.20 -8.97
N SER A 86 -5.62 -4.61 -10.08
CA SER A 86 -5.22 -5.99 -10.31
C SER A 86 -3.98 -6.00 -11.19
N PRO A 87 -3.06 -6.94 -10.98
CA PRO A 87 -1.91 -7.06 -11.88
C PRO A 87 -2.31 -7.27 -13.34
N ALA A 88 -3.47 -7.88 -13.56
CA ALA A 88 -3.96 -8.11 -14.92
C ALA A 88 -4.30 -6.82 -15.66
N GLU A 89 -4.55 -5.73 -14.94
CA GLU A 89 -4.87 -4.44 -15.55
C GLU A 89 -3.65 -3.69 -16.03
N ILE A 90 -2.46 -4.12 -15.63
CA ILE A 90 -1.23 -3.44 -16.01
C ILE A 90 -0.99 -3.68 -17.50
N PRO A 91 -0.89 -2.60 -18.31
CA PRO A 91 -0.66 -2.77 -19.73
C PRO A 91 0.64 -3.51 -20.03
N SER A 92 0.60 -4.47 -20.95
CA SER A 92 1.80 -5.19 -21.31
C SER A 92 2.87 -4.28 -21.90
N SER A 93 2.47 -3.16 -22.50
CA SER A 93 3.41 -2.18 -23.02
C SER A 93 4.27 -1.56 -21.93
N VAL A 94 3.71 -1.36 -20.74
CA VAL A 94 4.44 -0.84 -19.59
C VAL A 94 5.51 -1.82 -19.16
N LEU A 95 5.14 -3.09 -19.03
CA LEU A 95 6.08 -4.13 -18.63
C LEU A 95 7.16 -4.37 -19.69
N ALA A 96 6.77 -4.34 -20.95
CA ALA A 96 7.71 -4.56 -22.05
C ALA A 96 8.74 -3.44 -22.16
N LYS A 97 8.32 -2.20 -21.90
CA LYS A 97 9.23 -1.06 -21.92
C LYS A 97 10.37 -1.25 -20.92
N PHE A 98 10.05 -1.73 -19.73
CA PHE A 98 11.06 -1.93 -18.70
C PHE A 98 11.98 -3.09 -18.98
N ARG A 99 11.47 -4.14 -19.62
CA ARG A 99 12.32 -5.26 -20.03
C ARG A 99 13.39 -4.83 -21.02
N ARG A 100 13.04 -3.88 -21.89
CA ARG A 100 14.00 -3.38 -22.88
C ARG A 100 15.05 -2.47 -22.29
N GLU A 101 14.67 -1.65 -21.32
CA GLU A 101 15.58 -0.71 -20.68
C GLU A 101 16.52 -1.38 -19.69
N SER A 102 16.12 -2.53 -19.18
CA SER A 102 16.86 -3.22 -18.14
C SER A 102 17.51 -4.45 -18.72
N LYS A 103 18.71 -4.27 -19.25
CA LYS A 103 19.42 -5.36 -19.91
C LYS A 103 20.01 -6.38 -18.96
N VAL A 104 20.21 -6.02 -17.70
CA VAL A 104 20.98 -6.87 -16.80
C VAL A 104 20.15 -7.52 -15.72
N ASN A 105 19.22 -6.79 -15.10
CA ASN A 105 18.44 -7.33 -13.98
C ASN A 105 16.97 -7.16 -14.20
N GLY A 106 16.62 -7.27 -15.31
CA GLY A 106 15.58 -7.04 -16.07
C GLY A 106 14.17 -7.05 -15.73
N SER A 107 13.70 -7.30 -14.66
CA SER A 107 12.27 -7.29 -14.52
C SER A 107 11.78 -6.09 -13.74
N ALA A 108 10.77 -5.43 -14.30
CA ALA A 108 9.95 -4.53 -13.52
C ALA A 108 9.20 -5.37 -12.50
N ASP A 109 9.18 -4.92 -11.28
CA ASP A 109 8.45 -5.60 -10.22
C ASP A 109 7.08 -4.96 -10.06
N ILE A 110 6.12 -5.79 -9.69
CA ILE A 110 4.81 -5.32 -9.31
C ILE A 110 4.79 -5.23 -7.80
N VAL A 111 4.60 -4.03 -7.28
CA VAL A 111 4.54 -3.82 -5.84
C VAL A 111 3.11 -3.57 -5.41
N THR A 112 2.77 -4.12 -4.25
CA THR A 112 1.46 -3.98 -3.66
C THR A 112 1.52 -2.89 -2.61
N GLY A 113 0.53 -2.01 -2.65
CA GLY A 113 0.39 -0.98 -1.64
C GLY A 113 -1.06 -0.62 -1.44
N PHE A 114 -1.29 0.46 -0.73
CA PHE A 114 -2.65 0.85 -0.36
C PHE A 114 -2.82 2.36 -0.49
N LEU A 115 -4.04 2.76 -0.82
CA LEU A 115 -4.46 4.16 -0.78
C LEU A 115 -5.48 4.32 0.33
N VAL A 116 -5.46 5.46 1.01
CA VAL A 116 -6.50 5.77 1.99
C VAL A 116 -7.78 6.10 1.23
N GLU A 117 -8.88 5.47 1.60
CA GLU A 117 -10.17 5.75 0.97
C GLU A 117 -10.52 7.23 1.10
N GLY A 118 -11.11 7.75 0.07
CA GLY A 118 -11.43 9.17 -0.01
C GLY A 118 -10.39 10.00 -0.72
N GLN A 119 -9.14 9.55 -0.79
CA GLN A 119 -8.10 10.28 -1.52
C GLN A 119 -8.07 9.92 -3.00
N VAL A 120 -8.62 8.77 -3.33
CA VAL A 120 -8.61 8.27 -4.71
C VAL A 120 -9.31 9.22 -5.66
N ALA A 121 -10.38 9.85 -5.20
CA ALA A 121 -11.15 10.76 -6.05
C ALA A 121 -10.33 11.91 -6.60
N LYS A 122 -9.28 12.30 -5.91
CA LYS A 122 -8.43 13.40 -6.35
C LYS A 122 -7.58 13.06 -7.57
N LYS A 123 -7.43 11.79 -7.87
CA LYS A 123 -6.61 11.32 -8.99
C LYS A 123 -7.40 11.12 -10.26
N GLN A 124 -8.68 11.27 -10.19
CA GLN A 124 -9.53 11.10 -11.36
C GLN A 124 -9.31 12.27 -12.31
N PRO A 125 -9.03 11.97 -13.56
CA PRO A 125 -8.87 13.04 -14.56
C PRO A 125 -10.16 13.78 -14.81
#